data_5eec5104d794b52bd31f01d48ceb20d8
#
_entry.id   5eec5104d794b52bd31f01d48ceb20d8
#
_cell.length_a   1.000
_cell.length_b   1.000
_cell.length_c   1.000
_cell.angle_alpha   90.00
_cell.angle_beta   90.00
_cell.angle_gamma   90.00
#
_symmetry.space_group_name_H-M   'P 1'
#
loop_
_entity.id
_entity.type
_entity.pdbx_description
1 polymer ?
#
loop_
_entity_poly.entity_id
_entity_poly.type
_entity_poly.pdbx_seq_one_letter_code
_entity_poly.pdbx_strand_id
1 'polypeptide(L)'
;ILQPYFTVIAKGSNPDRKEEFVSVIRQVLGDIVKNGIDRKAVEAGINYFEFRYREADFSSYPKGLMYSLDILGDWLYEKGNPFAQVQQLTVFEKLKKAVNEGYFEELIQKYLLDNTHGSIVIIKPKRGRTARMDKELADKLQAYKDSLSKEEIDALVKATKELEEYQEEESAPEDLAKIPVLGREDISREIAPIYNKELETGGVKLVHHEVETNGIGYTALLFDLSGIPEEKLPYISILQSVLGIIDTKNYEYSELFNEINANTGGINCGVEVFDRADSTEEFQAMFSVRGKALYTKMDFLFKMIGEILNSSKLEDTKRLYEIVASVKSRAQVNLTGAGHSTA
;
A
#
# COMPACT_ATOMS: atom_id res chain seq x y z
N ILE A 1 -0.76 -5.78 -19.31
CA ILE A 1 -0.83 -7.27 -19.35
C ILE A 1 -1.88 -7.66 -20.36
N LEU A 2 -1.46 -8.40 -21.40
CA LEU A 2 -2.34 -8.83 -22.51
C LEU A 2 -3.43 -9.81 -22.06
N GLN A 3 -3.15 -10.62 -21.04
CA GLN A 3 -4.10 -11.58 -20.47
C GLN A 3 -4.08 -11.48 -18.95
N PRO A 4 -5.21 -11.25 -18.31
CA PRO A 4 -5.31 -11.31 -16.87
C PRO A 4 -5.10 -12.77 -16.41
N TYR A 5 -4.50 -12.94 -15.24
CA TYR A 5 -4.35 -14.24 -14.60
C TYR A 5 -4.75 -14.16 -13.13
N PHE A 6 -5.24 -15.27 -12.62
CA PHE A 6 -5.55 -15.43 -11.21
C PHE A 6 -4.55 -16.42 -10.60
N THR A 7 -3.92 -16.07 -9.51
CA THR A 7 -2.89 -16.89 -8.87
C THR A 7 -3.16 -17.04 -7.38
N VAL A 8 -3.09 -18.28 -6.90
CA VAL A 8 -3.09 -18.59 -5.47
C VAL A 8 -1.73 -19.18 -5.11
N ILE A 9 -1.08 -18.63 -4.09
CA ILE A 9 0.27 -19.00 -3.69
C ILE A 9 0.27 -19.47 -2.24
N ALA A 10 0.74 -20.71 -2.01
CA ALA A 10 1.08 -21.22 -0.68
C ALA A 10 2.59 -21.12 -0.46
N LYS A 11 3.02 -20.33 0.54
CA LYS A 11 4.42 -20.20 0.94
C LYS A 11 4.68 -21.02 2.21
N GLY A 12 5.84 -21.66 2.30
CA GLY A 12 6.21 -22.46 3.47
C GLY A 12 5.42 -23.76 3.62
N SER A 13 4.74 -24.22 2.57
CA SER A 13 3.98 -25.48 2.55
C SER A 13 4.86 -26.65 2.12
N ASN A 14 4.47 -27.86 2.50
CA ASN A 14 5.14 -29.09 2.06
C ASN A 14 4.73 -29.45 0.62
N PRO A 15 5.68 -29.82 -0.23
CA PRO A 15 5.40 -30.14 -1.65
C PRO A 15 4.49 -31.35 -1.86
N ASP A 16 4.40 -32.26 -0.90
CA ASP A 16 3.56 -33.47 -0.90
C ASP A 16 2.08 -33.15 -0.66
N ARG A 17 1.76 -31.94 -0.15
CA ARG A 17 0.38 -31.47 0.06
C ARG A 17 -0.27 -30.81 -1.17
N LYS A 18 0.27 -31.01 -2.35
CA LYS A 18 -0.22 -30.40 -3.60
C LYS A 18 -1.71 -30.70 -3.84
N GLU A 19 -2.10 -31.96 -3.72
CA GLU A 19 -3.48 -32.37 -4.02
C GLU A 19 -4.47 -31.77 -2.99
N GLU A 20 -4.07 -31.73 -1.72
CA GLU A 20 -4.85 -31.06 -0.67
C GLU A 20 -5.02 -29.58 -0.96
N PHE A 21 -3.94 -28.88 -1.34
CA PHE A 21 -3.99 -27.46 -1.70
C PHE A 21 -5.00 -27.19 -2.83
N VAL A 22 -4.96 -27.98 -3.90
CA VAL A 22 -5.89 -27.85 -5.03
C VAL A 22 -7.33 -28.15 -4.60
N SER A 23 -7.52 -29.21 -3.78
CA SER A 23 -8.82 -29.62 -3.26
C SER A 23 -9.47 -28.52 -2.42
N VAL A 24 -8.70 -27.91 -1.51
CA VAL A 24 -9.19 -26.81 -0.65
C VAL A 24 -9.63 -25.60 -1.49
N ILE A 25 -8.82 -25.19 -2.48
CA ILE A 25 -9.19 -24.10 -3.38
C ILE A 25 -10.50 -24.39 -4.12
N ARG A 26 -10.61 -25.58 -4.72
CA ARG A 26 -11.81 -25.97 -5.45
C ARG A 26 -13.04 -26.08 -4.55
N GLN A 27 -12.87 -26.59 -3.34
CA GLN A 27 -13.95 -26.68 -2.36
C GLN A 27 -14.43 -25.28 -1.96
N VAL A 28 -13.54 -24.39 -1.55
CA VAL A 28 -13.89 -23.02 -1.14
C VAL A 28 -14.60 -22.27 -2.27
N LEU A 29 -14.05 -22.33 -3.49
CA LEU A 29 -14.68 -21.66 -4.65
C LEU A 29 -16.03 -22.28 -4.98
N GLY A 30 -16.19 -23.62 -4.90
CA GLY A 30 -17.44 -24.33 -5.12
C GLY A 30 -18.48 -23.99 -4.06
N ASP A 31 -18.08 -23.87 -2.81
CA ASP A 31 -18.96 -23.49 -1.70
C ASP A 31 -19.44 -22.04 -1.86
N ILE A 32 -18.60 -21.13 -2.33
CA ILE A 32 -18.99 -19.75 -2.65
C ILE A 32 -20.04 -19.72 -3.76
N VAL A 33 -19.81 -20.44 -4.85
CA VAL A 33 -20.77 -20.48 -5.96
C VAL A 33 -22.10 -21.08 -5.54
N LYS A 34 -22.08 -22.12 -4.68
CA LYS A 34 -23.27 -22.79 -4.23
C LYS A 34 -24.07 -22.02 -3.19
N ASN A 35 -23.40 -21.39 -2.25
CA ASN A 35 -24.01 -20.77 -1.07
C ASN A 35 -24.12 -19.24 -1.19
N GLY A 36 -23.53 -18.65 -2.22
CA GLY A 36 -23.40 -17.21 -2.42
C GLY A 36 -22.12 -16.65 -1.79
N ILE A 37 -21.65 -15.55 -2.37
CA ILE A 37 -20.51 -14.80 -1.87
C ILE A 37 -20.91 -13.91 -0.68
N ASP A 38 -20.00 -13.63 0.22
CA ASP A 38 -20.20 -12.62 1.26
C ASP A 38 -20.29 -11.23 0.60
N ARG A 39 -21.52 -10.77 0.40
CA ARG A 39 -21.83 -9.51 -0.26
C ARG A 39 -21.23 -8.31 0.46
N LYS A 40 -21.24 -8.31 1.81
CA LYS A 40 -20.64 -7.22 2.58
C LYS A 40 -19.14 -7.13 2.35
N ALA A 41 -18.44 -8.27 2.31
CA ALA A 41 -17.02 -8.30 2.02
C ALA A 41 -16.69 -7.83 0.59
N VAL A 42 -17.52 -8.20 -0.40
CA VAL A 42 -17.35 -7.72 -1.78
C VAL A 42 -17.60 -6.22 -1.89
N GLU A 43 -18.67 -5.71 -1.29
CA GLU A 43 -18.98 -4.27 -1.24
C GLU A 43 -17.86 -3.50 -0.56
N ALA A 44 -17.30 -4.00 0.53
CA ALA A 44 -16.17 -3.42 1.21
C ALA A 44 -14.94 -3.36 0.29
N GLY A 45 -14.65 -4.44 -0.45
CA GLY A 45 -13.58 -4.47 -1.43
C GLY A 45 -13.77 -3.45 -2.56
N ILE A 46 -14.97 -3.36 -3.13
CA ILE A 46 -15.29 -2.39 -4.18
C ILE A 46 -15.11 -0.96 -3.65
N ASN A 47 -15.63 -0.65 -2.47
CA ASN A 47 -15.51 0.67 -1.86
C ASN A 47 -14.05 1.03 -1.56
N TYR A 48 -13.25 0.07 -1.09
CA TYR A 48 -11.82 0.26 -0.86
C TYR A 48 -11.07 0.64 -2.16
N PHE A 49 -11.32 -0.08 -3.25
CA PHE A 49 -10.66 0.21 -4.53
C PHE A 49 -11.15 1.52 -5.14
N GLU A 50 -12.45 1.82 -5.06
CA GLU A 50 -13.00 3.09 -5.51
C GLU A 50 -12.41 4.26 -4.72
N PHE A 51 -12.30 4.13 -3.40
CA PHE A 51 -11.71 5.16 -2.56
C PHE A 51 -10.26 5.45 -2.97
N ARG A 52 -9.44 4.41 -3.09
CA ARG A 52 -8.05 4.54 -3.55
C ARG A 52 -7.94 5.16 -4.93
N TYR A 53 -8.82 4.76 -5.84
CA TYR A 53 -8.86 5.33 -7.17
C TYR A 53 -9.18 6.84 -7.16
N ARG A 54 -10.15 7.27 -6.34
CA ARG A 54 -10.52 8.68 -6.19
C ARG A 54 -9.44 9.50 -5.51
N GLU A 55 -8.83 8.96 -4.47
CA GLU A 55 -7.77 9.62 -3.71
C GLU A 55 -6.51 9.79 -4.55
N ALA A 56 -6.17 8.78 -5.34
CA ALA A 56 -4.98 8.74 -6.18
C ALA A 56 -3.73 9.17 -5.40
N ASP A 57 -3.58 8.62 -4.20
CA ASP A 57 -2.39 8.81 -3.38
C ASP A 57 -1.31 7.81 -3.80
N PHE A 58 -0.30 8.31 -4.48
CA PHE A 58 0.85 7.53 -4.94
C PHE A 58 2.09 7.79 -4.07
N SER A 59 1.89 8.26 -2.84
CA SER A 59 2.97 8.57 -1.90
C SER A 59 3.95 9.59 -2.48
N SER A 60 5.22 9.25 -2.63
CA SER A 60 6.26 10.16 -3.14
C SER A 60 6.27 10.31 -4.68
N TYR A 61 5.48 9.52 -5.39
CA TYR A 61 5.47 9.60 -6.86
C TYR A 61 4.50 10.66 -7.38
N PRO A 62 4.91 11.49 -8.37
CA PRO A 62 4.03 12.45 -9.00
C PRO A 62 2.81 11.79 -9.66
N LYS A 63 1.61 12.31 -9.42
CA LYS A 63 0.37 11.74 -9.99
C LYS A 63 0.41 11.62 -11.51
N GLY A 64 0.95 12.63 -12.20
CA GLY A 64 1.09 12.62 -13.65
C GLY A 64 1.96 11.49 -14.17
N LEU A 65 3.06 11.18 -13.49
CA LEU A 65 3.91 10.04 -13.83
C LEU A 65 3.16 8.72 -13.70
N MET A 66 2.45 8.52 -12.57
CA MET A 66 1.72 7.28 -12.32
C MET A 66 0.60 7.07 -13.33
N TYR A 67 -0.19 8.10 -13.61
CA TYR A 67 -1.21 8.01 -14.67
C TYR A 67 -0.62 7.75 -16.06
N SER A 68 0.55 8.35 -16.36
CA SER A 68 1.23 8.09 -17.63
C SER A 68 1.69 6.63 -17.76
N LEU A 69 2.19 6.05 -16.68
CA LEU A 69 2.59 4.63 -16.66
C LEU A 69 1.38 3.70 -16.82
N ASP A 70 0.26 4.01 -16.17
CA ASP A 70 -0.99 3.25 -16.32
C ASP A 70 -1.51 3.31 -17.76
N ILE A 71 -1.52 4.49 -18.37
CA ILE A 71 -1.92 4.70 -19.76
C ILE A 71 -1.00 3.93 -20.71
N LEU A 72 0.33 4.03 -20.52
CA LEU A 72 1.30 3.32 -21.36
C LEU A 72 1.15 1.81 -21.24
N GLY A 73 0.81 1.30 -20.07
CA GLY A 73 0.63 -0.13 -19.83
C GLY A 73 -0.40 -0.78 -20.77
N ASP A 74 -1.44 -0.04 -21.15
CA ASP A 74 -2.46 -0.50 -22.08
C ASP A 74 -2.16 -0.03 -23.52
N TRP A 75 -1.78 1.21 -23.70
CA TRP A 75 -1.59 1.83 -25.02
C TRP A 75 -0.51 1.15 -25.86
N LEU A 76 0.53 0.62 -25.23
CA LEU A 76 1.58 -0.13 -25.94
C LEU A 76 1.06 -1.39 -26.66
N TYR A 77 -0.04 -1.96 -26.18
CA TYR A 77 -0.57 -3.24 -26.67
C TYR A 77 -1.90 -3.10 -27.40
N GLU A 78 -2.67 -2.07 -27.10
CA GLU A 78 -3.99 -1.86 -27.68
C GLU A 78 -4.16 -0.43 -28.20
N LYS A 79 -4.59 -0.30 -29.45
CA LYS A 79 -4.81 1.01 -30.09
C LYS A 79 -6.18 1.63 -29.78
N GLY A 80 -7.01 0.98 -28.96
CA GLY A 80 -8.39 1.37 -28.73
C GLY A 80 -8.55 2.57 -27.81
N ASN A 81 -8.59 2.33 -26.51
CA ASN A 81 -8.78 3.37 -25.50
C ASN A 81 -7.59 3.44 -24.53
N PRO A 82 -6.62 4.33 -24.76
CA PRO A 82 -5.46 4.47 -23.89
C PRO A 82 -5.81 4.93 -22.46
N PHE A 83 -7.01 5.48 -22.28
CA PHE A 83 -7.47 6.02 -20.99
C PHE A 83 -8.34 5.04 -20.19
N ALA A 84 -8.46 3.78 -20.62
CA ALA A 84 -9.33 2.81 -19.94
C ALA A 84 -8.98 2.64 -18.44
N GLN A 85 -7.69 2.65 -18.09
CA GLN A 85 -7.24 2.51 -16.71
C GLN A 85 -7.55 3.73 -15.84
N VAL A 86 -7.65 4.90 -16.44
CA VAL A 86 -7.95 6.16 -15.72
C VAL A 86 -9.41 6.59 -15.82
N GLN A 87 -10.29 5.72 -16.34
CA GLN A 87 -11.74 5.98 -16.51
C GLN A 87 -12.58 4.90 -15.83
N GLN A 88 -12.27 4.54 -14.57
CA GLN A 88 -12.89 3.38 -13.91
C GLN A 88 -14.09 3.67 -13.02
N LEU A 89 -14.49 4.92 -12.80
CA LEU A 89 -15.60 5.26 -11.90
C LEU A 89 -16.90 4.55 -12.29
N THR A 90 -17.21 4.51 -13.59
CA THR A 90 -18.40 3.80 -14.10
C THR A 90 -18.33 2.29 -13.91
N VAL A 91 -17.11 1.72 -13.84
CA VAL A 91 -16.91 0.29 -13.55
C VAL A 91 -17.27 0.00 -12.09
N PHE A 92 -16.83 0.83 -11.13
CA PHE A 92 -17.22 0.67 -9.74
C PHE A 92 -18.73 0.74 -9.53
N GLU A 93 -19.42 1.66 -10.20
CA GLU A 93 -20.88 1.75 -10.17
C GLU A 93 -21.57 0.47 -10.69
N LYS A 94 -21.06 -0.09 -11.79
CA LYS A 94 -21.53 -1.36 -12.34
C LYS A 94 -21.30 -2.51 -11.36
N LEU A 95 -20.09 -2.60 -10.80
CA LEU A 95 -19.74 -3.67 -9.85
C LEU A 95 -20.62 -3.61 -8.59
N LYS A 96 -20.93 -2.42 -8.04
CA LYS A 96 -21.82 -2.27 -6.91
C LYS A 96 -23.24 -2.81 -7.18
N LYS A 97 -23.76 -2.60 -8.38
CA LYS A 97 -25.06 -3.18 -8.79
C LYS A 97 -24.97 -4.70 -8.93
N ALA A 98 -23.90 -5.17 -9.55
CA ALA A 98 -23.69 -6.58 -9.86
C ALA A 98 -23.50 -7.48 -8.62
N VAL A 99 -23.15 -6.92 -7.45
CA VAL A 99 -23.05 -7.67 -6.18
C VAL A 99 -24.34 -8.45 -5.86
N ASN A 100 -25.48 -7.87 -6.18
CA ASN A 100 -26.79 -8.48 -5.87
C ASN A 100 -27.36 -9.35 -7.00
N GLU A 101 -26.65 -9.45 -8.13
CA GLU A 101 -27.12 -10.11 -9.36
C GLU A 101 -26.46 -11.48 -9.60
N GLY A 102 -25.64 -11.98 -8.67
CA GLY A 102 -24.90 -13.24 -8.83
C GLY A 102 -23.71 -13.18 -9.78
N TYR A 103 -23.31 -11.98 -10.18
CA TYR A 103 -22.23 -11.76 -11.16
C TYR A 103 -20.89 -12.32 -10.71
N PHE A 104 -20.56 -12.20 -9.43
CA PHE A 104 -19.28 -12.67 -8.90
C PHE A 104 -19.23 -14.20 -8.83
N GLU A 105 -20.34 -14.83 -8.48
CA GLU A 105 -20.49 -16.29 -8.52
C GLU A 105 -20.34 -16.82 -9.93
N GLU A 106 -20.96 -16.16 -10.93
CA GLU A 106 -20.80 -16.51 -12.35
C GLU A 106 -19.36 -16.38 -12.83
N LEU A 107 -18.63 -15.31 -12.40
CA LEU A 107 -17.21 -15.14 -12.71
C LEU A 107 -16.36 -16.26 -12.13
N ILE A 108 -16.61 -16.62 -10.86
CA ILE A 108 -15.89 -17.72 -10.19
C ILE A 108 -16.16 -19.05 -10.92
N GLN A 109 -17.41 -19.34 -11.21
CA GLN A 109 -17.77 -20.56 -11.93
C GLN A 109 -17.06 -20.62 -13.28
N LYS A 110 -17.26 -19.61 -14.11
CA LYS A 110 -16.79 -19.59 -15.50
C LYS A 110 -15.27 -19.54 -15.62
N TYR A 111 -14.62 -18.67 -14.86
CA TYR A 111 -13.19 -18.37 -15.06
C TYR A 111 -12.25 -19.11 -14.12
N LEU A 112 -12.74 -19.64 -13.00
CA LEU A 112 -11.90 -20.36 -12.04
C LEU A 112 -12.24 -21.86 -11.96
N LEU A 113 -13.52 -22.23 -11.85
CA LEU A 113 -13.91 -23.63 -11.69
C LEU A 113 -13.98 -24.38 -13.01
N ASP A 114 -14.59 -23.79 -14.04
CA ASP A 114 -14.75 -24.39 -15.36
C ASP A 114 -13.52 -24.17 -16.27
N ASN A 115 -12.59 -23.32 -15.83
CA ASN A 115 -11.40 -23.02 -16.62
C ASN A 115 -10.43 -24.20 -16.59
N THR A 116 -10.15 -24.74 -17.77
CA THR A 116 -9.16 -25.83 -17.97
C THR A 116 -7.75 -25.32 -18.25
N HIS A 117 -7.59 -24.01 -18.53
CA HIS A 117 -6.30 -23.37 -18.75
C HIS A 117 -5.66 -22.98 -17.43
N GLY A 118 -5.00 -23.90 -16.79
CA GLY A 118 -4.33 -23.68 -15.51
C GLY A 118 -3.03 -24.45 -15.39
N SER A 119 -2.11 -23.96 -14.59
CA SER A 119 -0.85 -24.62 -14.28
C SER A 119 -0.57 -24.60 -12.79
N ILE A 120 0.12 -25.64 -12.30
CA ILE A 120 0.59 -25.71 -10.92
C ILE A 120 2.11 -25.76 -10.95
N VAL A 121 2.74 -24.79 -10.32
CA VAL A 121 4.19 -24.73 -10.20
C VAL A 121 4.60 -24.95 -8.75
N ILE A 122 5.47 -25.95 -8.51
CA ILE A 122 6.00 -26.24 -7.19
C ILE A 122 7.50 -25.90 -7.19
N ILE A 123 7.86 -24.91 -6.39
CA ILE A 123 9.25 -24.51 -6.21
C ILE A 123 9.77 -25.19 -4.94
N LYS A 124 10.69 -26.14 -5.09
CA LYS A 124 11.33 -26.85 -3.98
C LYS A 124 12.71 -26.26 -3.69
N PRO A 125 13.02 -25.91 -2.43
CA PRO A 125 14.36 -25.49 -2.07
C PRO A 125 15.34 -26.66 -2.24
N LYS A 126 16.50 -26.40 -2.84
CA LYS A 126 17.59 -27.37 -2.97
C LYS A 126 18.88 -26.74 -2.45
N ARG A 127 19.33 -27.23 -1.29
CA ARG A 127 20.60 -26.76 -0.71
C ARG A 127 21.75 -26.97 -1.68
N GLY A 128 22.65 -25.99 -1.76
CA GLY A 128 23.84 -26.03 -2.62
C GLY A 128 23.56 -25.85 -4.12
N ARG A 129 22.30 -25.55 -4.53
CA ARG A 129 21.99 -25.33 -5.95
C ARG A 129 22.75 -24.14 -6.51
N THR A 130 22.76 -23.01 -5.81
CA THR A 130 23.46 -21.78 -6.24
C THR A 130 24.94 -22.08 -6.40
N ALA A 131 25.60 -22.61 -5.35
CA ALA A 131 27.02 -22.95 -5.40
C ALA A 131 27.38 -23.90 -6.56
N ARG A 132 26.50 -24.88 -6.88
CA ARG A 132 26.70 -25.75 -8.03
C ARG A 132 26.57 -25.00 -9.35
N MET A 133 25.54 -24.15 -9.49
CA MET A 133 25.33 -23.34 -10.71
C MET A 133 26.50 -22.37 -10.92
N ASP A 134 26.99 -21.73 -9.85
CA ASP A 134 28.13 -20.82 -9.91
C ASP A 134 29.38 -21.57 -10.34
N LYS A 135 29.60 -22.79 -9.81
CA LYS A 135 30.70 -23.66 -10.24
C LYS A 135 30.57 -24.09 -11.71
N GLU A 136 29.40 -24.56 -12.12
CA GLU A 136 29.12 -24.93 -13.53
C GLU A 136 29.38 -23.75 -14.48
N LEU A 137 28.97 -22.54 -14.07
CA LEU A 137 29.22 -21.31 -14.83
C LEU A 137 30.73 -20.98 -14.87
N ALA A 138 31.42 -21.04 -13.73
CA ALA A 138 32.84 -20.78 -13.63
C ALA A 138 33.66 -21.79 -14.48
N ASP A 139 33.35 -23.08 -14.41
CA ASP A 139 33.98 -24.12 -15.23
C ASP A 139 33.73 -23.88 -16.72
N LYS A 140 32.51 -23.49 -17.11
CA LYS A 140 32.16 -23.15 -18.50
C LYS A 140 32.95 -21.92 -18.99
N LEU A 141 33.02 -20.85 -18.19
CA LEU A 141 33.73 -19.64 -18.53
C LEU A 141 35.24 -19.90 -18.61
N GLN A 142 35.77 -20.73 -17.72
CA GLN A 142 37.22 -21.13 -17.75
C GLN A 142 37.52 -21.92 -19.03
N ALA A 143 36.68 -22.93 -19.37
CA ALA A 143 36.86 -23.69 -20.59
C ALA A 143 36.77 -22.82 -21.85
N TYR A 144 35.86 -21.82 -21.86
CA TYR A 144 35.76 -20.84 -22.94
C TYR A 144 37.01 -20.00 -23.01
N LYS A 145 37.52 -19.47 -21.89
CA LYS A 145 38.75 -18.72 -21.83
C LYS A 145 39.95 -19.50 -22.34
N ASP A 146 40.04 -20.80 -21.95
CA ASP A 146 41.17 -21.68 -22.36
C ASP A 146 41.09 -22.03 -23.87
N SER A 147 39.94 -21.89 -24.51
CA SER A 147 39.75 -22.11 -25.94
C SER A 147 40.15 -20.90 -26.81
N LEU A 148 40.29 -19.72 -26.21
CA LEU A 148 40.60 -18.49 -26.92
C LEU A 148 42.11 -18.32 -27.15
N SER A 149 42.45 -17.78 -28.30
CA SER A 149 43.81 -17.29 -28.58
C SER A 149 44.12 -16.03 -27.74
N LYS A 150 45.37 -15.68 -27.67
CA LYS A 150 45.77 -14.45 -26.97
C LYS A 150 45.17 -13.21 -27.60
N GLU A 151 45.12 -13.17 -28.93
CA GLU A 151 44.52 -12.07 -29.70
C GLU A 151 43.00 -11.92 -29.41
N GLU A 152 42.26 -13.04 -29.28
CA GLU A 152 40.87 -13.03 -28.93
C GLU A 152 40.64 -12.55 -27.48
N ILE A 153 41.51 -12.96 -26.53
CA ILE A 153 41.43 -12.46 -25.15
C ILE A 153 41.72 -10.97 -25.11
N ASP A 154 42.76 -10.50 -25.82
CA ASP A 154 43.08 -9.06 -25.87
C ASP A 154 41.93 -8.24 -26.49
N ALA A 155 41.27 -8.79 -27.51
CA ALA A 155 40.09 -8.17 -28.10
C ALA A 155 38.91 -8.09 -27.12
N LEU A 156 38.64 -9.14 -26.32
CA LEU A 156 37.60 -9.12 -25.27
C LEU A 156 37.91 -8.10 -24.17
N VAL A 157 39.20 -8.05 -23.72
CA VAL A 157 39.60 -7.06 -22.73
C VAL A 157 39.43 -5.64 -23.26
N LYS A 158 39.76 -5.41 -24.53
CA LYS A 158 39.59 -4.09 -25.16
C LYS A 158 38.13 -3.73 -25.25
N ALA A 159 37.27 -4.64 -25.74
CA ALA A 159 35.81 -4.42 -25.85
C ALA A 159 35.17 -4.17 -24.47
N THR A 160 35.63 -4.86 -23.42
CA THR A 160 35.15 -4.63 -22.04
C THR A 160 35.51 -3.23 -21.54
N LYS A 161 36.76 -2.80 -21.78
CA LYS A 161 37.18 -1.45 -21.41
C LYS A 161 36.41 -0.36 -22.17
N GLU A 162 36.22 -0.56 -23.49
CA GLU A 162 35.46 0.38 -24.29
C GLU A 162 34.00 0.46 -23.82
N LEU A 163 33.41 -0.67 -23.36
CA LEU A 163 32.09 -0.69 -22.77
C LEU A 163 32.05 0.04 -21.41
N GLU A 164 33.04 -0.20 -20.54
CA GLU A 164 33.16 0.50 -19.25
C GLU A 164 33.30 2.01 -19.46
N GLU A 165 34.21 2.42 -20.38
CA GLU A 165 34.39 3.83 -20.74
C GLU A 165 33.11 4.45 -21.25
N TYR A 166 32.36 3.75 -22.12
CA TYR A 166 31.07 4.21 -22.64
C TYR A 166 30.00 4.34 -21.53
N GLN A 167 29.98 3.43 -20.55
CA GLN A 167 29.04 3.46 -19.43
C GLN A 167 29.36 4.56 -18.42
N GLU A 168 30.65 4.92 -18.28
CA GLU A 168 31.10 5.97 -17.37
C GLU A 168 31.21 7.33 -18.05
N GLU A 169 31.09 7.40 -19.38
CA GLU A 169 31.14 8.64 -20.14
C GLU A 169 30.07 9.60 -19.71
N GLU A 170 30.46 10.77 -19.24
CA GLU A 170 29.49 11.82 -18.92
C GLU A 170 28.82 12.33 -20.21
N SER A 171 27.49 12.47 -20.16
CA SER A 171 26.76 13.04 -21.29
C SER A 171 27.28 14.43 -21.64
N ALA A 172 27.38 14.72 -22.94
CA ALA A 172 27.85 16.04 -23.38
C ALA A 172 26.97 17.17 -22.80
N PRO A 173 27.56 18.29 -22.41
CA PRO A 173 26.82 19.43 -21.85
C PRO A 173 25.66 19.88 -22.75
N GLU A 174 25.81 19.79 -24.08
CA GLU A 174 24.76 20.13 -25.05
C GLU A 174 23.57 19.16 -24.99
N ASP A 175 23.80 17.89 -24.64
CA ASP A 175 22.73 16.90 -24.48
C ASP A 175 22.06 17.05 -23.12
N LEU A 176 22.81 17.33 -22.07
CA LEU A 176 22.26 17.67 -20.75
C LEU A 176 21.40 18.93 -20.78
N ALA A 177 21.79 19.92 -21.57
CA ALA A 177 21.01 21.15 -21.76
C ALA A 177 19.65 20.96 -22.46
N LYS A 178 19.45 19.82 -23.13
CA LYS A 178 18.16 19.47 -23.74
C LYS A 178 17.14 18.94 -22.72
N ILE A 179 17.62 18.50 -21.55
CA ILE A 179 16.74 18.03 -20.48
C ILE A 179 16.10 19.24 -19.82
N PRO A 180 14.74 19.33 -19.79
CA PRO A 180 14.08 20.44 -19.11
C PRO A 180 14.35 20.34 -17.61
N VAL A 181 15.10 21.29 -17.10
CA VAL A 181 15.39 21.46 -15.66
C VAL A 181 14.74 22.73 -15.16
N LEU A 182 14.33 22.73 -13.89
CA LEU A 182 13.80 23.93 -13.25
C LEU A 182 14.94 24.94 -13.06
N GLY A 183 14.70 26.18 -13.55
CA GLY A 183 15.56 27.32 -13.30
C GLY A 183 15.15 28.06 -12.01
N ARG A 184 15.92 29.06 -11.62
CA ARG A 184 15.59 29.92 -10.48
C ARG A 184 14.29 30.69 -10.68
N GLU A 185 13.97 31.01 -11.92
CA GLU A 185 12.77 31.73 -12.36
C GLU A 185 11.51 30.89 -12.19
N ASP A 186 11.61 29.57 -12.22
CA ASP A 186 10.48 28.65 -12.02
C ASP A 186 10.10 28.48 -10.53
N ILE A 187 10.98 28.93 -9.62
CA ILE A 187 10.72 28.89 -8.18
C ILE A 187 9.81 30.07 -7.81
N SER A 188 8.56 29.77 -7.46
CA SER A 188 7.66 30.78 -6.94
C SER A 188 8.20 31.38 -5.64
N ARG A 189 8.20 32.75 -5.57
CA ARG A 189 8.49 33.46 -4.33
C ARG A 189 7.26 33.59 -3.43
N GLU A 190 6.11 33.23 -3.96
CA GLU A 190 4.85 33.27 -3.23
C GLU A 190 4.55 31.91 -2.65
N ILE A 191 4.18 31.87 -1.38
CA ILE A 191 3.68 30.67 -0.72
C ILE A 191 2.29 30.38 -1.28
N ALA A 192 2.01 29.14 -1.61
CA ALA A 192 0.67 28.71 -2.01
C ALA A 192 -0.34 29.13 -0.92
N PRO A 193 -1.47 29.76 -1.30
CA PRO A 193 -2.43 30.24 -0.32
C PRO A 193 -2.97 29.09 0.52
N ILE A 194 -2.94 29.27 1.83
CA ILE A 194 -3.53 28.32 2.77
C ILE A 194 -4.98 28.78 3.01
N TYR A 195 -5.93 28.01 2.50
CA TYR A 195 -7.35 28.29 2.64
C TYR A 195 -7.86 27.81 4.00
N ASN A 196 -7.60 28.61 5.05
CA ASN A 196 -8.02 28.31 6.42
C ASN A 196 -9.24 29.13 6.80
N LYS A 197 -10.25 28.46 7.35
CA LYS A 197 -11.39 29.11 8.00
C LYS A 197 -11.45 28.61 9.43
N GLU A 198 -11.21 29.51 10.37
CA GLU A 198 -11.33 29.20 11.79
C GLU A 198 -12.79 29.31 12.21
N LEU A 199 -13.29 28.28 12.85
CA LEU A 199 -14.64 28.15 13.36
C LEU A 199 -14.57 27.64 14.80
N GLU A 200 -15.67 27.77 15.51
CA GLU A 200 -15.85 27.19 16.83
C GLU A 200 -17.15 26.39 16.86
N THR A 201 -17.09 25.17 17.38
CA THR A 201 -18.25 24.30 17.50
C THR A 201 -18.21 23.60 18.87
N GLY A 202 -19.23 23.85 19.69
CA GLY A 202 -19.31 23.24 21.02
C GLY A 202 -18.14 23.57 21.94
N GLY A 203 -17.52 24.74 21.82
CA GLY A 203 -16.34 25.16 22.57
C GLY A 203 -15.02 24.56 22.06
N VAL A 204 -15.05 23.88 20.92
CA VAL A 204 -13.85 23.30 20.29
C VAL A 204 -13.48 24.13 19.05
N LYS A 205 -12.20 24.50 18.97
CA LYS A 205 -11.66 25.18 17.78
C LYS A 205 -11.65 24.20 16.60
N LEU A 206 -12.20 24.64 15.48
CA LEU A 206 -12.22 23.92 14.21
C LEU A 206 -11.48 24.73 13.15
N VAL A 207 -10.49 24.15 12.50
CA VAL A 207 -9.83 24.71 11.32
C VAL A 207 -10.32 23.97 10.08
N HIS A 208 -11.07 24.67 9.25
CA HIS A 208 -11.60 24.12 7.99
C HIS A 208 -10.75 24.56 6.81
N HIS A 209 -10.32 23.58 6.01
CA HIS A 209 -9.57 23.79 4.78
C HIS A 209 -10.49 23.50 3.59
N GLU A 210 -10.84 24.52 2.82
CA GLU A 210 -11.70 24.39 1.65
C GLU A 210 -10.81 24.13 0.42
N VAL A 211 -10.57 22.84 0.14
CA VAL A 211 -9.75 22.39 -0.99
C VAL A 211 -10.48 21.27 -1.76
N GLU A 212 -10.21 21.20 -3.07
CA GLU A 212 -10.78 20.13 -3.91
C GLU A 212 -10.16 18.78 -3.57
N THR A 213 -10.98 17.82 -3.18
CA THR A 213 -10.56 16.50 -2.68
C THR A 213 -11.23 15.35 -3.39
N ASN A 214 -11.84 15.60 -4.57
CA ASN A 214 -12.55 14.59 -5.35
C ASN A 214 -13.65 13.85 -4.54
N GLY A 215 -14.35 14.59 -3.67
CA GLY A 215 -15.45 14.08 -2.85
C GLY A 215 -15.04 13.34 -1.59
N ILE A 216 -13.78 13.48 -1.15
CA ILE A 216 -13.27 12.87 0.08
C ILE A 216 -13.16 13.94 1.16
N GLY A 217 -13.78 13.70 2.31
CA GLY A 217 -13.57 14.47 3.54
C GLY A 217 -12.43 13.90 4.36
N TYR A 218 -11.51 14.77 4.77
CA TYR A 218 -10.43 14.43 5.70
C TYR A 218 -10.71 15.09 7.04
N THR A 219 -10.49 14.39 8.13
CA THR A 219 -10.62 14.93 9.49
C THR A 219 -9.42 14.55 10.35
N ALA A 220 -9.04 15.46 11.24
CA ALA A 220 -8.05 15.21 12.28
C ALA A 220 -8.59 15.78 13.60
N LEU A 221 -8.72 14.94 14.61
CA LEU A 221 -8.98 15.36 15.99
C LEU A 221 -7.64 15.35 16.70
N LEU A 222 -7.30 16.49 17.30
CA LEU A 222 -6.03 16.70 17.99
C LEU A 222 -6.30 16.91 19.48
N PHE A 223 -5.69 16.10 20.32
CA PHE A 223 -5.79 16.14 21.76
C PHE A 223 -4.44 16.54 22.35
N ASP A 224 -4.41 17.63 23.10
CA ASP A 224 -3.20 18.17 23.72
C ASP A 224 -2.63 17.19 24.76
N LEU A 225 -1.36 16.88 24.64
CA LEU A 225 -0.63 16.01 25.56
C LEU A 225 0.17 16.76 26.62
N SER A 226 0.17 18.11 26.63
CA SER A 226 0.96 18.92 27.57
C SER A 226 0.66 18.65 29.03
N GLY A 227 -0.57 18.20 29.33
CA GLY A 227 -1.00 17.82 30.70
C GLY A 227 -0.67 16.38 31.09
N ILE A 228 -0.06 15.58 30.21
CA ILE A 228 0.26 14.19 30.51
C ILE A 228 1.65 14.09 31.16
N PRO A 229 1.76 13.46 32.33
CA PRO A 229 3.06 13.24 32.99
C PRO A 229 4.01 12.42 32.11
N GLU A 230 5.30 12.77 32.11
CA GLU A 230 6.33 12.16 31.26
C GLU A 230 6.37 10.64 31.40
N GLU A 231 6.23 10.09 32.58
CA GLU A 231 6.21 8.65 32.86
C GLU A 231 5.03 7.92 32.19
N LYS A 232 4.00 8.65 31.72
CA LYS A 232 2.84 8.09 31.02
C LYS A 232 2.92 8.19 29.50
N LEU A 233 3.85 8.95 28.94
CA LEU A 233 4.00 9.10 27.48
C LEU A 233 4.22 7.76 26.75
N PRO A 234 4.98 6.78 27.30
CA PRO A 234 5.11 5.48 26.65
C PRO A 234 3.77 4.75 26.47
N TYR A 235 2.81 4.95 27.39
CA TYR A 235 1.47 4.36 27.27
C TYR A 235 0.64 5.01 26.16
N ILE A 236 0.84 6.29 25.88
CA ILE A 236 0.22 6.96 24.73
C ILE A 236 0.70 6.33 23.42
N SER A 237 2.00 6.01 23.33
CA SER A 237 2.56 5.30 22.17
C SER A 237 1.99 3.88 22.00
N ILE A 238 1.67 3.18 23.10
CA ILE A 238 0.97 1.90 23.05
C ILE A 238 -0.48 2.12 22.65
N LEU A 239 -1.16 3.10 23.22
CA LEU A 239 -2.57 3.39 22.95
C LEU A 239 -2.84 3.63 21.46
N GLN A 240 -2.00 4.43 20.77
CA GLN A 240 -2.12 4.63 19.33
C GLN A 240 -2.06 3.33 18.51
N SER A 241 -1.34 2.32 19.03
CA SER A 241 -1.19 1.02 18.38
C SER A 241 -2.34 0.05 18.68
N VAL A 242 -3.15 0.35 19.68
CA VAL A 242 -4.26 -0.52 20.16
C VAL A 242 -5.60 -0.06 19.60
N LEU A 243 -5.83 1.25 19.58
CA LEU A 243 -7.11 1.82 19.13
C LEU A 243 -7.39 1.44 17.66
N GLY A 244 -8.61 0.97 17.43
CA GLY A 244 -9.07 0.52 16.11
C GLY A 244 -8.75 -0.94 15.76
N ILE A 245 -7.95 -1.66 16.59
CA ILE A 245 -7.62 -3.08 16.38
C ILE A 245 -7.91 -3.97 17.59
N ILE A 246 -8.64 -3.46 18.55
CA ILE A 246 -9.18 -4.16 19.71
C ILE A 246 -10.70 -4.11 19.66
N ASP A 247 -11.38 -5.05 20.32
CA ASP A 247 -12.83 -5.04 20.45
C ASP A 247 -13.34 -3.73 21.05
N THR A 248 -14.50 -3.31 20.60
CA THR A 248 -15.27 -2.24 21.22
C THR A 248 -16.51 -2.81 21.92
N LYS A 249 -17.31 -1.95 22.51
CA LYS A 249 -18.58 -2.36 23.12
C LYS A 249 -19.54 -2.99 22.10
N ASN A 250 -19.55 -2.45 20.88
CA ASN A 250 -20.55 -2.80 19.87
C ASN A 250 -20.00 -3.67 18.73
N TYR A 251 -18.68 -3.83 18.61
CA TYR A 251 -18.03 -4.56 17.51
C TYR A 251 -16.88 -5.45 18.03
N GLU A 252 -16.79 -6.67 17.54
CA GLU A 252 -15.53 -7.42 17.59
C GLU A 252 -14.50 -6.76 16.66
N TYR A 253 -13.22 -6.89 16.98
CA TYR A 253 -12.15 -6.18 16.24
C TYR A 253 -12.14 -6.50 14.72
N SER A 254 -12.49 -7.72 14.35
CA SER A 254 -12.57 -8.14 12.94
C SER A 254 -13.74 -7.47 12.22
N GLU A 255 -14.89 -7.36 12.89
CA GLU A 255 -16.06 -6.67 12.37
C GLU A 255 -15.82 -5.16 12.30
N LEU A 256 -15.24 -4.58 13.35
CA LEU A 256 -14.83 -3.17 13.39
C LEU A 256 -13.92 -2.82 12.20
N PHE A 257 -12.92 -3.65 11.94
CA PHE A 257 -11.99 -3.49 10.82
C PHE A 257 -12.72 -3.53 9.47
N ASN A 258 -13.62 -4.50 9.30
CA ASN A 258 -14.41 -4.63 8.07
C ASN A 258 -15.34 -3.42 7.86
N GLU A 259 -16.03 -2.96 8.90
CA GLU A 259 -16.92 -1.80 8.83
C GLU A 259 -16.16 -0.51 8.52
N ILE A 260 -14.99 -0.30 9.12
CA ILE A 260 -14.13 0.85 8.82
C ILE A 260 -13.72 0.81 7.33
N ASN A 261 -13.21 -0.32 6.85
CA ASN A 261 -12.76 -0.46 5.46
C ASN A 261 -13.89 -0.37 4.43
N ALA A 262 -15.08 -0.86 4.78
CA ALA A 262 -16.25 -0.79 3.89
C ALA A 262 -16.79 0.63 3.72
N ASN A 263 -16.62 1.49 4.71
CA ASN A 263 -17.30 2.78 4.75
C ASN A 263 -16.36 3.99 4.78
N THR A 264 -15.07 3.79 4.98
CA THR A 264 -14.09 4.88 5.12
C THR A 264 -12.81 4.59 4.33
N GLY A 265 -11.94 5.58 4.22
CA GLY A 265 -10.58 5.40 3.72
C GLY A 265 -9.57 5.06 4.83
N GLY A 266 -10.07 4.75 6.02
CA GLY A 266 -9.27 4.39 7.19
C GLY A 266 -9.41 5.41 8.34
N ILE A 267 -9.17 4.90 9.54
CA ILE A 267 -9.04 5.67 10.78
C ILE A 267 -7.71 5.29 11.40
N ASN A 268 -6.89 6.28 11.72
CA ASN A 268 -5.56 6.09 12.28
C ASN A 268 -5.37 6.94 13.52
N CYS A 269 -4.74 6.38 14.54
CA CYS A 269 -4.29 7.11 15.72
C CYS A 269 -2.78 7.30 15.66
N GLY A 270 -2.29 8.44 16.15
CA GLY A 270 -0.87 8.77 16.13
C GLY A 270 -0.50 9.80 17.19
N VAL A 271 0.79 10.02 17.36
CA VAL A 271 1.34 11.15 18.11
C VAL A 271 2.04 12.06 17.11
N GLU A 272 1.74 13.34 17.18
CA GLU A 272 2.31 14.37 16.33
C GLU A 272 2.93 15.47 17.19
N VAL A 273 4.06 15.98 16.75
CA VAL A 273 4.73 17.11 17.37
C VAL A 273 4.76 18.26 16.36
N PHE A 274 4.25 19.40 16.78
CA PHE A 274 4.21 20.62 15.99
C PHE A 274 5.17 21.63 16.60
N ASP A 275 6.17 22.01 15.83
CA ASP A 275 7.10 23.07 16.22
C ASP A 275 6.49 24.44 15.91
N ARG A 276 6.84 25.45 16.69
CA ARG A 276 6.52 26.83 16.34
C ARG A 276 7.48 27.36 15.28
N ALA A 277 6.92 28.03 14.29
CA ALA A 277 7.71 28.58 13.18
C ALA A 277 8.69 29.68 13.64
N ASP A 278 8.43 30.33 14.79
CA ASP A 278 9.19 31.45 15.33
C ASP A 278 10.00 31.08 16.60
N SER A 279 10.04 29.80 16.99
CA SER A 279 10.77 29.32 18.16
C SER A 279 11.38 27.94 17.87
N THR A 280 12.59 27.75 18.34
CA THR A 280 13.29 26.43 18.30
C THR A 280 13.11 25.62 19.57
N GLU A 281 12.49 26.20 20.59
CA GLU A 281 12.32 25.59 21.92
C GLU A 281 10.86 25.23 22.24
N GLU A 282 9.91 25.85 21.54
CA GLU A 282 8.49 25.63 21.76
C GLU A 282 7.91 24.65 20.76
N PHE A 283 7.32 23.60 21.30
CA PHE A 283 6.60 22.60 20.52
C PHE A 283 5.29 22.22 21.21
N GLN A 284 4.38 21.63 20.46
CA GLN A 284 3.12 21.09 20.96
C GLN A 284 2.99 19.62 20.56
N ALA A 285 2.95 18.73 21.56
CA ALA A 285 2.69 17.32 21.34
C ALA A 285 1.18 17.04 21.39
N MET A 286 0.68 16.35 20.39
CA MET A 286 -0.73 16.02 20.22
C MET A 286 -0.93 14.53 20.01
N PHE A 287 -1.94 13.97 20.65
CA PHE A 287 -2.50 12.70 20.20
C PHE A 287 -3.50 12.99 19.08
N SER A 288 -3.27 12.41 17.91
CA SER A 288 -4.10 12.62 16.74
C SER A 288 -4.96 11.40 16.43
N VAL A 289 -6.22 11.65 16.06
CA VAL A 289 -7.11 10.67 15.46
C VAL A 289 -7.51 11.20 14.10
N ARG A 290 -6.97 10.58 13.06
CA ARG A 290 -7.19 10.98 11.68
C ARG A 290 -8.10 10.00 10.98
N GLY A 291 -9.03 10.53 10.20
CA GLY A 291 -9.92 9.73 9.40
C GLY A 291 -10.21 10.38 8.07
N LYS A 292 -10.57 9.57 7.10
CA LYS A 292 -10.98 10.03 5.78
C LYS A 292 -12.13 9.16 5.25
N ALA A 293 -13.10 9.79 4.59
CA ALA A 293 -14.23 9.10 3.99
C ALA A 293 -14.81 9.91 2.84
N LEU A 294 -15.61 9.28 1.98
CA LEU A 294 -16.43 10.03 1.04
C LEU A 294 -17.38 10.96 1.79
N TYR A 295 -17.71 12.13 1.25
CA TYR A 295 -18.61 13.10 1.91
C TYR A 295 -19.93 12.48 2.38
N THR A 296 -20.47 11.54 1.61
CA THR A 296 -21.70 10.81 1.95
C THR A 296 -21.56 9.85 3.13
N LYS A 297 -20.32 9.60 3.59
CA LYS A 297 -19.96 8.67 4.67
C LYS A 297 -19.31 9.36 5.88
N MET A 298 -19.28 10.69 5.89
CA MET A 298 -18.63 11.43 7.00
C MET A 298 -19.32 11.19 8.34
N ASP A 299 -20.65 11.11 8.38
CA ASP A 299 -21.39 10.80 9.62
C ASP A 299 -20.99 9.43 10.18
N PHE A 300 -20.82 8.44 9.30
CA PHE A 300 -20.34 7.12 9.69
C PHE A 300 -18.90 7.20 10.24
N LEU A 301 -18.04 7.96 9.60
CA LEU A 301 -16.65 8.17 10.05
C LEU A 301 -16.61 8.72 11.47
N PHE A 302 -17.36 9.79 11.77
CA PHE A 302 -17.41 10.37 13.12
C PHE A 302 -18.01 9.40 14.14
N LYS A 303 -19.04 8.64 13.77
CA LYS A 303 -19.60 7.59 14.63
C LYS A 303 -18.55 6.55 15.00
N MET A 304 -17.76 6.08 14.03
CA MET A 304 -16.71 5.07 14.26
C MET A 304 -15.54 5.62 15.06
N ILE A 305 -15.15 6.86 14.85
CA ILE A 305 -14.14 7.53 15.70
C ILE A 305 -14.66 7.59 17.15
N GLY A 306 -15.90 7.98 17.35
CA GLY A 306 -16.53 7.98 18.67
C GLY A 306 -16.59 6.60 19.32
N GLU A 307 -16.90 5.55 18.55
CA GLU A 307 -16.89 4.15 19.01
C GLU A 307 -15.49 3.73 19.48
N ILE A 308 -14.47 4.00 18.65
CA ILE A 308 -13.08 3.65 18.96
C ILE A 308 -12.60 4.37 20.22
N LEU A 309 -12.87 5.66 20.35
CA LEU A 309 -12.36 6.46 21.46
C LEU A 309 -13.09 6.18 22.79
N ASN A 310 -14.39 5.91 22.75
CA ASN A 310 -15.19 5.82 23.98
C ASN A 310 -15.57 4.38 24.37
N SER A 311 -15.39 3.41 23.50
CA SER A 311 -15.96 2.06 23.69
C SER A 311 -14.95 0.93 23.50
N SER A 312 -13.67 1.23 23.26
CA SER A 312 -12.62 0.20 23.17
C SER A 312 -12.44 -0.55 24.48
N LYS A 313 -12.39 -1.89 24.43
CA LYS A 313 -12.25 -2.78 25.59
C LYS A 313 -10.79 -2.91 25.98
N LEU A 314 -10.26 -1.92 26.66
CA LEU A 314 -8.86 -1.88 27.08
C LEU A 314 -8.53 -2.86 28.24
N GLU A 315 -9.51 -3.56 28.79
CA GLU A 315 -9.37 -4.59 29.81
C GLU A 315 -9.00 -5.97 29.26
N ASP A 316 -9.10 -6.19 27.94
CA ASP A 316 -8.71 -7.46 27.33
C ASP A 316 -7.19 -7.62 27.31
N THR A 317 -6.66 -8.09 28.43
CA THR A 317 -5.21 -8.27 28.64
C THR A 317 -4.58 -9.25 27.66
N LYS A 318 -5.32 -10.24 27.20
CA LYS A 318 -4.82 -11.23 26.21
C LYS A 318 -4.60 -10.55 24.87
N ARG A 319 -5.60 -9.83 24.39
CA ARG A 319 -5.53 -9.11 23.11
C ARG A 319 -4.49 -7.99 23.17
N LEU A 320 -4.43 -7.25 24.24
CA LEU A 320 -3.40 -6.23 24.47
C LEU A 320 -1.99 -6.82 24.40
N TYR A 321 -1.77 -7.96 25.04
CA TYR A 321 -0.46 -8.64 24.96
C TYR A 321 -0.09 -9.03 23.54
N GLU A 322 -1.01 -9.60 22.76
CA GLU A 322 -0.79 -9.96 21.36
C GLU A 322 -0.38 -8.75 20.51
N ILE A 323 -1.09 -7.63 20.68
CA ILE A 323 -0.81 -6.37 19.97
C ILE A 323 0.57 -5.83 20.35
N VAL A 324 0.86 -5.70 21.64
CA VAL A 324 2.13 -5.16 22.13
C VAL A 324 3.31 -6.05 21.73
N ALA A 325 3.16 -7.37 21.77
CA ALA A 325 4.16 -8.33 21.29
C ALA A 325 4.44 -8.16 19.80
N SER A 326 3.40 -7.95 18.99
CA SER A 326 3.53 -7.67 17.55
C SER A 326 4.23 -6.33 17.29
N VAL A 327 3.88 -5.28 18.02
CA VAL A 327 4.54 -3.95 17.92
C VAL A 327 6.03 -4.06 18.27
N LYS A 328 6.35 -4.73 19.38
CA LYS A 328 7.74 -4.99 19.78
C LYS A 328 8.52 -5.75 18.70
N SER A 329 7.95 -6.80 18.16
CA SER A 329 8.60 -7.60 17.10
C SER A 329 8.90 -6.75 15.85
N ARG A 330 7.96 -5.92 15.42
CA ARG A 330 8.16 -4.99 14.28
C ARG A 330 9.24 -3.96 14.58
N ALA A 331 9.23 -3.37 15.78
CA ALA A 331 10.25 -2.42 16.19
C ALA A 331 11.66 -3.04 16.18
N GLN A 332 11.81 -4.29 16.65
CA GLN A 332 13.08 -5.02 16.60
C GLN A 332 13.56 -5.27 15.16
N VAL A 333 12.66 -5.64 14.25
CA VAL A 333 13.00 -5.81 12.83
C VAL A 333 13.41 -4.47 12.19
N ASN A 334 12.70 -3.40 12.50
CA ASN A 334 13.01 -2.07 11.97
C ASN A 334 14.37 -1.55 12.44
N LEU A 335 14.74 -1.78 13.72
CA LEU A 335 16.07 -1.43 14.24
C LEU A 335 17.22 -2.05 13.43
N THR A 336 17.04 -3.27 12.95
CA THR A 336 18.07 -3.98 12.18
C THR A 336 18.00 -3.69 10.68
N GLY A 337 16.79 -3.46 10.15
CA GLY A 337 16.55 -3.30 8.71
C GLY A 337 16.53 -1.85 8.21
N ALA A 338 16.24 -0.89 9.08
CA ALA A 338 16.07 0.52 8.75
C ALA A 338 16.72 1.44 9.79
N GLY A 339 17.95 1.15 10.17
CA GLY A 339 18.70 1.90 11.18
C GLY A 339 18.78 3.40 10.91
N HIS A 340 18.86 3.80 9.63
CA HIS A 340 18.88 5.21 9.20
C HIS A 340 17.59 5.98 9.54
N SER A 341 16.47 5.30 9.71
CA SER A 341 15.19 5.93 10.09
C SER A 341 14.93 5.86 11.61
N THR A 342 15.80 5.16 12.35
CA THR A 342 15.68 4.96 13.81
C THR A 342 16.67 5.83 14.57
N ALA A 343 17.75 6.25 13.91
CA ALA A 343 18.76 7.16 14.42
C ALA A 343 18.32 8.62 14.35
#